data_6e99b0f855805a737a5eefcce31384d2
#
_entry.id   6e99b0f855805a737a5eefcce31384d2
#
_cell.length_a   1.000
_cell.length_b   1.000
_cell.length_c   1.000
_cell.angle_alpha   90.00
_cell.angle_beta   90.00
_cell.angle_gamma   90.00
#
_symmetry.space_group_name_H-M   'P 1'
#
loop_
_entity.id
_entity.type
_entity.pdbx_description
1 polymer ?
#
loop_
_entity_poly.entity_id
_entity_poly.type
_entity_poly.pdbx_seq_one_letter_code
_entity_poly.pdbx_strand_id
1 'polypeptide(L)'
;MRSQTGLSLAAAGVVLLAAVVLLLAGCFSIDLGSAIGRQIAPQPSEQPVPEAQQAPKGAGPGVAYQYQFNAFYGSFWNMGWFGYKDPNYKPGQGTVWTFTVSGKPKETMTLERALLKVNADGSRWWRLRVDSDGDTILYEFLVAADSTVKKVRYKDPDTGSIQEFVPSQQPSGGPAAPSAEEMAKYKVDRQAVKVKAGTFDADHYRYTDPKGSGTTESWVSQAVPGYVVKTIFTAAKDKETSTGELTQIESGVPSVLGSF
;
A
#
# COMPACT_ATOMS: atom_id res chain seq x y z
N MET A 1 24.05 -17.50 39.56
CA MET A 1 23.24 -18.03 38.44
C MET A 1 22.07 -17.09 38.25
N ARG A 2 22.14 -16.18 37.30
CA ARG A 2 21.02 -15.29 36.90
C ARG A 2 20.67 -15.60 35.46
N SER A 3 19.44 -16.07 35.28
CA SER A 3 18.82 -16.38 33.99
C SER A 3 18.63 -15.08 33.20
N GLN A 4 19.27 -15.01 32.02
CA GLN A 4 18.93 -14.03 31.00
C GLN A 4 17.88 -14.66 30.08
N THR A 5 16.63 -14.28 30.25
CA THR A 5 15.57 -14.50 29.29
C THR A 5 14.82 -13.19 29.09
N GLY A 6 15.41 -12.33 28.31
CA GLY A 6 14.78 -11.10 27.84
C GLY A 6 14.97 -11.01 26.33
N LEU A 7 14.35 -11.94 25.57
CA LEU A 7 14.11 -11.70 24.13
C LEU A 7 12.96 -10.69 24.06
N SER A 8 13.27 -9.53 23.50
CA SER A 8 12.33 -8.43 23.41
C SER A 8 11.10 -8.80 22.58
N LEU A 9 9.92 -8.69 23.15
CA LEU A 9 8.61 -8.80 22.47
C LEU A 9 8.51 -7.90 21.21
N ALA A 10 9.29 -6.82 21.16
CA ALA A 10 9.33 -5.90 20.03
C ALA A 10 9.75 -6.58 18.70
N ALA A 11 10.71 -7.52 18.75
CA ALA A 11 11.15 -8.24 17.55
C ALA A 11 10.07 -9.19 17.01
N ALA A 12 9.24 -9.75 17.89
CA ALA A 12 8.15 -10.64 17.47
C ALA A 12 6.98 -9.86 16.83
N GLY A 13 6.68 -8.66 17.32
CA GLY A 13 5.65 -7.79 16.75
C GLY A 13 5.97 -7.33 15.32
N VAL A 14 7.21 -6.92 15.07
CA VAL A 14 7.66 -6.49 13.74
C VAL A 14 7.63 -7.64 12.71
N VAL A 15 7.93 -8.86 13.13
CA VAL A 15 7.85 -10.04 12.25
C VAL A 15 6.40 -10.40 11.94
N LEU A 16 5.48 -10.26 12.90
CA LEU A 16 4.06 -10.51 12.68
C LEU A 16 3.43 -9.43 11.79
N LEU A 17 3.80 -8.16 11.99
CA LEU A 17 3.39 -7.04 11.16
C LEU A 17 3.83 -7.22 9.70
N ALA A 18 5.08 -7.61 9.49
CA ALA A 18 5.58 -7.94 8.16
C ALA A 18 4.81 -9.12 7.55
N ALA A 19 4.39 -10.11 8.34
CA ALA A 19 3.61 -11.26 7.87
C ALA A 19 2.17 -10.87 7.50
N VAL A 20 1.49 -10.03 8.29
CA VAL A 20 0.12 -9.56 7.97
C VAL A 20 0.15 -8.61 6.78
N VAL A 21 1.12 -7.72 6.69
CA VAL A 21 1.30 -6.84 5.52
C VAL A 21 1.78 -7.63 4.31
N LEU A 22 2.62 -8.66 4.48
CA LEU A 22 3.00 -9.58 3.41
C LEU A 22 1.82 -10.46 2.96
N LEU A 23 0.93 -10.87 3.86
CA LEU A 23 -0.30 -11.55 3.48
C LEU A 23 -1.25 -10.60 2.73
N LEU A 24 -1.41 -9.37 3.18
CA LEU A 24 -2.23 -8.37 2.49
C LEU A 24 -1.53 -7.83 1.24
N ALA A 25 -0.23 -7.52 1.29
CA ALA A 25 0.54 -7.04 0.16
C ALA A 25 0.90 -8.16 -0.83
N GLY A 26 1.23 -9.33 -0.36
CA GLY A 26 1.50 -10.51 -1.20
C GLY A 26 0.26 -10.99 -1.95
N CYS A 27 -0.92 -10.91 -1.34
CA CYS A 27 -2.18 -11.20 -2.02
C CYS A 27 -2.66 -10.06 -2.93
N PHE A 28 -2.33 -8.80 -2.61
CA PHE A 28 -2.89 -7.65 -3.33
C PHE A 28 -2.00 -7.09 -4.43
N SER A 29 -0.69 -7.18 -4.35
CA SER A 29 0.16 -6.36 -5.22
C SER A 29 1.05 -7.11 -6.18
N ILE A 30 1.56 -8.27 -5.84
CA ILE A 30 2.61 -8.91 -6.64
C ILE A 30 2.01 -9.74 -7.78
N ASP A 31 0.90 -10.44 -7.55
CA ASP A 31 0.32 -11.30 -8.58
C ASP A 31 -0.73 -10.64 -9.48
N LEU A 32 -1.55 -9.73 -8.93
CA LEU A 32 -2.61 -9.13 -9.73
C LEU A 32 -2.07 -8.16 -10.79
N GLY A 33 -1.19 -7.29 -10.40
CA GLY A 33 -0.58 -6.33 -11.33
C GLY A 33 0.30 -7.02 -12.36
N SER A 34 1.02 -8.06 -11.95
CA SER A 34 1.85 -8.86 -12.86
C SER A 34 1.02 -9.81 -13.73
N ALA A 35 -0.13 -10.31 -13.25
CA ALA A 35 -1.03 -11.15 -14.05
C ALA A 35 -1.72 -10.35 -15.16
N ILE A 36 -2.18 -9.14 -14.87
CA ILE A 36 -2.78 -8.25 -15.89
C ILE A 36 -1.71 -7.75 -16.86
N GLY A 37 -0.57 -7.29 -16.36
CA GLY A 37 0.54 -6.86 -17.20
C GLY A 37 1.10 -7.96 -18.11
N ARG A 38 1.03 -9.23 -17.70
CA ARG A 38 1.48 -10.38 -18.51
C ARG A 38 0.49 -10.81 -19.59
N GLN A 39 -0.79 -10.52 -19.44
CA GLN A 39 -1.77 -10.82 -20.49
C GLN A 39 -1.76 -9.80 -21.64
N ILE A 40 -1.16 -8.64 -21.43
CA ILE A 40 -1.29 -7.47 -22.32
C ILE A 40 -0.01 -7.18 -23.11
N ALA A 41 1.15 -7.57 -22.63
CA ALA A 41 2.41 -7.39 -23.35
C ALA A 41 3.02 -8.76 -23.70
N PRO A 42 3.43 -8.99 -24.98
CA PRO A 42 4.25 -10.15 -25.32
C PRO A 42 5.57 -10.02 -24.55
N GLN A 43 5.82 -10.97 -23.66
CA GLN A 43 6.94 -10.98 -22.73
C GLN A 43 8.29 -11.10 -23.43
N PRO A 44 9.29 -10.29 -23.10
CA PRO A 44 10.67 -10.74 -23.12
C PRO A 44 10.97 -11.42 -21.78
N SER A 45 11.36 -12.69 -21.86
CA SER A 45 12.04 -13.53 -20.86
C SER A 45 11.63 -13.35 -19.38
N GLU A 46 11.17 -14.45 -18.81
CA GLU A 46 10.90 -14.69 -17.39
C GLU A 46 12.06 -14.24 -16.48
N GLN A 47 11.96 -13.03 -15.96
CA GLN A 47 12.69 -12.71 -14.74
C GLN A 47 11.84 -13.22 -13.56
N PRO A 48 12.41 -14.02 -12.64
CA PRO A 48 11.70 -14.42 -11.44
C PRO A 48 11.25 -13.17 -10.69
N VAL A 49 9.97 -13.13 -10.30
CA VAL A 49 9.45 -12.10 -9.39
C VAL A 49 10.35 -12.11 -8.15
N PRO A 50 10.95 -11.00 -7.75
CA PRO A 50 11.77 -10.98 -6.56
C PRO A 50 10.92 -11.46 -5.38
N GLU A 51 11.34 -12.55 -4.75
CA GLU A 51 10.84 -12.99 -3.45
C GLU A 51 10.84 -11.78 -2.54
N ALA A 52 9.75 -11.53 -1.77
CA ALA A 52 9.65 -10.37 -0.90
C ALA A 52 10.95 -10.25 -0.08
N GLN A 53 11.78 -9.30 -0.44
CA GLN A 53 13.15 -9.22 0.06
C GLN A 53 13.09 -8.88 1.54
N GLN A 54 13.28 -9.89 2.38
CA GLN A 54 13.54 -9.68 3.79
C GLN A 54 14.91 -8.99 3.93
N ALA A 55 14.99 -8.03 4.86
CA ALA A 55 16.28 -7.44 5.17
C ALA A 55 17.29 -8.54 5.52
N PRO A 56 18.53 -8.45 5.05
CA PRO A 56 19.57 -9.44 5.37
C PRO A 56 19.68 -9.65 6.88
N LYS A 57 19.84 -10.90 7.33
CA LYS A 57 20.01 -11.24 8.74
C LYS A 57 21.20 -10.46 9.30
N GLY A 58 20.98 -9.61 10.31
CA GLY A 58 22.03 -8.74 10.87
C GLY A 58 22.16 -7.36 10.19
N ALA A 59 21.29 -7.02 9.27
CA ALA A 59 21.22 -5.66 8.73
C ALA A 59 20.91 -4.64 9.85
N GLY A 60 21.60 -3.52 9.84
CA GLY A 60 21.32 -2.42 10.76
C GLY A 60 19.91 -1.82 10.52
N PRO A 61 19.36 -1.08 11.50
CA PRO A 61 18.01 -0.55 11.44
C PRO A 61 17.66 0.19 10.13
N GLY A 62 18.57 1.04 9.65
CA GLY A 62 18.34 1.81 8.42
C GLY A 62 18.11 0.94 7.17
N VAL A 63 18.76 -0.22 7.09
CA VAL A 63 18.54 -1.17 5.99
C VAL A 63 17.18 -1.83 6.12
N ALA A 64 16.76 -2.21 7.33
CA ALA A 64 15.44 -2.78 7.57
C ALA A 64 14.32 -1.82 7.15
N TYR A 65 14.41 -0.54 7.46
CA TYR A 65 13.44 0.48 7.07
C TYR A 65 13.39 0.71 5.55
N GLN A 66 14.53 0.60 4.86
CA GLN A 66 14.55 0.69 3.40
C GLN A 66 13.81 -0.48 2.75
N TYR A 67 14.01 -1.72 3.22
CA TYR A 67 13.27 -2.89 2.74
C TYR A 67 11.77 -2.76 3.03
N GLN A 68 11.42 -2.34 4.23
CA GLN A 68 10.05 -2.11 4.63
C GLN A 68 9.37 -1.03 3.76
N PHE A 69 10.04 0.09 3.51
CA PHE A 69 9.55 1.13 2.62
C PHE A 69 9.27 0.57 1.21
N ASN A 70 10.21 -0.19 0.64
CA ASN A 70 10.04 -0.77 -0.68
C ASN A 70 8.82 -1.71 -0.76
N ALA A 71 8.58 -2.52 0.28
CA ALA A 71 7.41 -3.39 0.38
C ALA A 71 6.10 -2.58 0.43
N PHE A 72 6.05 -1.50 1.21
CA PHE A 72 4.86 -0.66 1.32
C PHE A 72 4.65 0.26 0.11
N TYR A 73 5.72 0.68 -0.57
CA TYR A 73 5.62 1.59 -1.71
C TYR A 73 4.79 0.98 -2.86
N GLY A 74 4.98 -0.31 -3.13
CA GLY A 74 4.14 -1.01 -4.11
C GLY A 74 2.66 -1.00 -3.72
N SER A 75 2.36 -1.30 -2.46
CA SER A 75 0.99 -1.30 -1.94
C SER A 75 0.39 0.11 -1.92
N PHE A 76 1.21 1.13 -1.66
CA PHE A 76 0.79 2.54 -1.68
C PHE A 76 0.19 2.95 -3.04
N TRP A 77 0.81 2.51 -4.15
CA TRP A 77 0.33 2.85 -5.49
C TRP A 77 -0.75 1.89 -6.00
N ASN A 78 -0.71 0.62 -5.59
CA ASN A 78 -1.58 -0.43 -6.11
C ASN A 78 -2.84 -0.67 -5.27
N MET A 79 -3.07 0.15 -4.25
CA MET A 79 -4.26 -0.01 -3.42
C MET A 79 -5.52 0.07 -4.27
N GLY A 80 -6.32 -0.98 -4.22
CA GLY A 80 -7.53 -1.08 -5.01
C GLY A 80 -7.34 -1.56 -6.44
N TRP A 81 -6.20 -2.20 -6.76
CA TRP A 81 -5.98 -2.87 -8.05
C TRP A 81 -5.65 -1.96 -9.24
N PHE A 82 -5.77 -0.65 -9.09
CA PHE A 82 -5.82 0.25 -10.24
C PHE A 82 -4.59 1.10 -10.46
N GLY A 83 -3.42 0.79 -9.91
CA GLY A 83 -2.15 1.44 -10.22
C GLY A 83 -2.23 2.82 -10.90
N TYR A 84 -2.99 3.76 -10.32
CA TYR A 84 -3.15 5.08 -10.91
C TYR A 84 -1.83 5.84 -10.85
N LYS A 85 -1.23 6.12 -12.01
CA LYS A 85 -0.01 6.94 -12.10
C LYS A 85 -0.22 8.36 -11.55
N ASP A 86 -1.44 8.85 -11.60
CA ASP A 86 -1.79 10.20 -11.14
C ASP A 86 -3.10 10.16 -10.34
N PRO A 87 -3.03 9.75 -9.08
CA PRO A 87 -4.19 9.82 -8.22
C PRO A 87 -4.61 11.28 -8.04
N ASN A 88 -5.92 11.54 -8.06
CA ASN A 88 -6.54 12.88 -8.07
C ASN A 88 -6.45 13.63 -6.73
N TYR A 89 -5.37 13.45 -5.96
CA TYR A 89 -5.14 14.21 -4.74
C TYR A 89 -4.79 15.65 -5.02
N LYS A 90 -5.31 16.56 -4.19
CA LYS A 90 -4.84 17.94 -4.08
C LYS A 90 -3.80 18.03 -2.95
N PRO A 91 -2.87 18.98 -2.99
CA PRO A 91 -1.96 19.24 -1.88
C PRO A 91 -2.71 19.40 -0.55
N GLY A 92 -2.23 18.72 0.49
CA GLY A 92 -2.87 18.66 1.80
C GLY A 92 -4.05 17.70 1.89
N GLN A 93 -4.41 16.95 0.85
CA GLN A 93 -5.43 15.91 0.93
C GLN A 93 -4.86 14.56 1.30
N GLY A 94 -5.61 13.85 2.16
CA GLY A 94 -5.33 12.48 2.56
C GLY A 94 -6.57 11.60 2.53
N THR A 95 -6.35 10.31 2.53
CA THR A 95 -7.37 9.27 2.69
C THR A 95 -6.88 8.19 3.63
N VAL A 96 -7.79 7.71 4.48
CA VAL A 96 -7.51 6.64 5.44
C VAL A 96 -8.43 5.47 5.14
N TRP A 97 -7.85 4.28 5.04
CA TRP A 97 -8.57 3.01 4.91
C TRP A 97 -8.35 2.15 6.14
N THR A 98 -9.37 1.40 6.51
CA THR A 98 -9.27 0.35 7.52
C THR A 98 -9.41 -0.99 6.84
N PHE A 99 -8.48 -1.89 7.12
CA PHE A 99 -8.46 -3.26 6.64
C PHE A 99 -8.83 -4.21 7.78
N THR A 100 -9.66 -5.20 7.48
CA THR A 100 -10.09 -6.25 8.39
C THR A 100 -10.02 -7.59 7.70
N VAL A 101 -9.74 -8.65 8.46
CA VAL A 101 -9.70 -10.03 7.95
C VAL A 101 -10.86 -10.82 8.56
N SER A 102 -11.56 -11.62 7.74
CA SER A 102 -12.66 -12.46 8.21
C SER A 102 -12.17 -13.47 9.25
N GLY A 103 -12.97 -13.69 10.28
CA GLY A 103 -12.59 -14.57 11.40
C GLY A 103 -11.60 -13.97 12.41
N LYS A 104 -11.05 -12.78 12.10
CA LYS A 104 -10.08 -12.07 12.95
C LYS A 104 -10.48 -10.61 13.15
N PRO A 105 -11.68 -10.32 13.68
CA PRO A 105 -12.22 -8.95 13.72
C PRO A 105 -11.43 -7.99 14.62
N LYS A 106 -10.54 -8.50 15.47
CA LYS A 106 -9.66 -7.69 16.33
C LYS A 106 -8.35 -7.30 15.63
N GLU A 107 -7.98 -7.99 14.56
CA GLU A 107 -6.81 -7.66 13.74
C GLU A 107 -7.22 -6.62 12.70
N THR A 108 -6.96 -5.35 13.00
CA THR A 108 -7.25 -4.25 12.09
C THR A 108 -5.96 -3.52 11.74
N MET A 109 -5.84 -3.13 10.48
CA MET A 109 -4.78 -2.27 10.02
C MET A 109 -5.41 -1.02 9.42
N THR A 110 -4.84 0.16 9.71
CA THR A 110 -5.18 1.38 8.99
C THR A 110 -4.03 1.77 8.07
N LEU A 111 -4.38 2.33 6.92
CA LEU A 111 -3.43 2.88 5.97
C LEU A 111 -3.87 4.28 5.59
N GLU A 112 -3.02 5.26 5.86
CA GLU A 112 -3.17 6.64 5.41
C GLU A 112 -2.27 6.88 4.20
N ARG A 113 -2.82 7.52 3.19
CA ARG A 113 -2.10 8.07 2.04
C ARG A 113 -2.44 9.54 1.87
N ALA A 114 -1.45 10.42 1.84
CA ALA A 114 -1.68 11.85 1.66
C ALA A 114 -0.67 12.47 0.69
N LEU A 115 -1.16 13.37 -0.16
CA LEU A 115 -0.32 14.28 -0.94
C LEU A 115 -0.08 15.54 -0.11
N LEU A 116 1.12 15.72 0.41
CA LEU A 116 1.44 16.81 1.31
C LEU A 116 1.71 18.11 0.54
N LYS A 117 2.50 18.04 -0.55
CA LYS A 117 2.95 19.21 -1.32
C LYS A 117 3.30 18.84 -2.75
N VAL A 118 3.07 19.76 -3.66
CA VAL A 118 3.63 19.74 -5.02
C VAL A 118 4.62 20.88 -5.13
N ASN A 119 5.85 20.56 -5.52
CA ASN A 119 6.91 21.54 -5.74
C ASN A 119 6.82 22.16 -7.13
N ALA A 120 7.54 23.28 -7.36
CA ALA A 120 7.54 23.99 -8.64
C ALA A 120 8.11 23.15 -9.80
N ASP A 121 8.99 22.19 -9.52
CA ASP A 121 9.56 21.25 -10.49
C ASP A 121 8.66 20.05 -10.79
N GLY A 122 7.45 20.02 -10.25
CA GLY A 122 6.49 18.93 -10.40
C GLY A 122 6.72 17.75 -9.47
N SER A 123 7.79 17.76 -8.67
CA SER A 123 8.00 16.73 -7.65
C SER A 123 6.96 16.85 -6.52
N ARG A 124 6.65 15.71 -5.90
CA ARG A 124 5.53 15.58 -4.96
C ARG A 124 5.98 14.95 -3.66
N TRP A 125 5.67 15.58 -2.53
CA TRP A 125 5.79 15.01 -1.20
C TRP A 125 4.56 14.23 -0.84
N TRP A 126 4.75 12.96 -0.49
CA TRP A 126 3.71 12.04 -0.07
C TRP A 126 3.94 11.57 1.35
N ARG A 127 2.86 11.22 2.03
CA ARG A 127 2.88 10.46 3.28
C ARG A 127 2.26 9.10 3.08
N LEU A 128 2.89 8.11 3.70
CA LEU A 128 2.34 6.80 3.98
C LEU A 128 2.42 6.57 5.48
N ARG A 129 1.29 6.30 6.10
CA ARG A 129 1.21 5.85 7.48
C ARG A 129 0.45 4.54 7.54
N VAL A 130 0.98 3.60 8.31
CA VAL A 130 0.34 2.30 8.58
C VAL A 130 0.30 2.14 10.09
N ASP A 131 -0.89 1.93 10.65
CA ASP A 131 -1.08 1.58 12.05
C ASP A 131 -1.65 0.16 12.11
N SER A 132 -1.03 -0.72 12.91
CA SER A 132 -1.49 -2.07 13.17
C SER A 132 -0.99 -2.54 14.53
N ASP A 133 -1.86 -3.15 15.33
CA ASP A 133 -1.55 -3.77 16.63
C ASP A 133 -0.80 -2.87 17.62
N GLY A 134 -1.02 -1.55 17.53
CA GLY A 134 -0.37 -0.55 18.39
C GLY A 134 0.94 0.00 17.84
N ASP A 135 1.46 -0.54 16.75
CA ASP A 135 2.63 -0.03 16.06
C ASP A 135 2.25 0.94 14.95
N THR A 136 3.06 1.99 14.79
CA THR A 136 2.90 2.98 13.72
C THR A 136 4.16 3.02 12.86
N ILE A 137 3.99 2.86 11.57
CA ILE A 137 5.00 3.09 10.55
C ILE A 137 4.62 4.35 9.80
N LEU A 138 5.55 5.31 9.73
CA LEU A 138 5.32 6.59 9.09
C LEU A 138 6.48 6.95 8.17
N TYR A 139 6.18 7.17 6.90
CA TYR A 139 7.08 7.69 5.89
C TYR A 139 6.55 8.98 5.29
N GLU A 140 7.44 9.94 5.05
CA GLU A 140 7.23 11.05 4.12
C GLU A 140 8.29 10.94 3.03
N PHE A 141 7.89 10.95 1.77
CA PHE A 141 8.81 10.70 0.67
C PHE A 141 8.56 11.61 -0.52
N LEU A 142 9.64 11.99 -1.18
CA LEU A 142 9.65 12.85 -2.35
C LEU A 142 9.73 12.01 -3.62
N VAL A 143 8.74 12.16 -4.49
CA VAL A 143 8.69 11.51 -5.80
C VAL A 143 8.83 12.59 -6.88
N ALA A 144 9.79 12.42 -7.78
CA ALA A 144 9.95 13.30 -8.93
C ALA A 144 8.84 13.08 -9.98
N ALA A 145 8.73 13.98 -10.94
CA ALA A 145 7.73 13.91 -12.01
C ALA A 145 7.87 12.64 -12.87
N ASP A 146 9.07 12.07 -12.97
CA ASP A 146 9.35 10.79 -13.65
C ASP A 146 9.06 9.55 -12.76
N SER A 147 8.44 9.73 -11.62
CA SER A 147 8.15 8.69 -10.63
C SER A 147 9.37 8.16 -9.85
N THR A 148 10.53 8.78 -9.98
CA THR A 148 11.73 8.42 -9.20
C THR A 148 11.58 8.88 -7.76
N VAL A 149 11.78 7.98 -6.78
CA VAL A 149 11.86 8.35 -5.36
C VAL A 149 13.20 9.00 -5.08
N LYS A 150 13.18 10.28 -4.73
CA LYS A 150 14.39 11.08 -4.49
C LYS A 150 14.83 11.06 -3.04
N LYS A 151 13.89 10.85 -2.12
CA LYS A 151 14.13 10.99 -0.69
C LYS A 151 13.03 10.28 0.08
N VAL A 152 13.40 9.61 1.17
CA VAL A 152 12.46 9.02 2.13
C VAL A 152 12.86 9.44 3.53
N ARG A 153 11.91 9.93 4.31
CA ARG A 153 12.05 10.25 5.73
C ARG A 153 11.17 9.33 6.55
N TYR A 154 11.66 8.93 7.70
CA TYR A 154 10.89 8.13 8.67
C TYR A 154 11.29 8.52 10.09
N LYS A 155 10.42 8.21 11.05
CA LYS A 155 10.73 8.34 12.46
C LYS A 155 11.20 6.99 12.97
N ASP A 156 12.43 6.95 13.45
CA ASP A 156 12.99 5.76 14.09
C ASP A 156 12.22 5.48 15.40
N PRO A 157 11.58 4.32 15.56
CA PRO A 157 10.78 4.04 16.76
C PRO A 157 11.61 3.86 18.02
N ASP A 158 12.88 3.43 17.90
CA ASP A 158 13.74 3.17 19.04
C ASP A 158 14.32 4.48 19.62
N THR A 159 14.70 5.41 18.74
CA THR A 159 15.34 6.67 19.13
C THR A 159 14.42 7.87 19.07
N GLY A 160 13.26 7.77 18.38
CA GLY A 160 12.37 8.88 18.09
C GLY A 160 12.94 9.92 17.12
N SER A 161 14.17 9.70 16.62
CA SER A 161 14.84 10.62 15.70
C SER A 161 14.30 10.48 14.27
N ILE A 162 14.31 11.60 13.52
CA ILE A 162 13.96 11.58 12.10
C ILE A 162 15.21 11.18 11.32
N GLN A 163 15.06 10.11 10.55
CA GLN A 163 16.09 9.58 9.66
C GLN A 163 15.70 9.83 8.21
N GLU A 164 16.71 9.84 7.32
CA GLU A 164 16.51 10.07 5.90
C GLU A 164 17.38 9.11 5.08
N PHE A 165 16.84 8.60 3.98
CA PHE A 165 17.62 7.85 2.99
C PHE A 165 17.13 8.12 1.56
N VAL A 166 18.00 7.83 0.61
CA VAL A 166 17.66 7.70 -0.81
C VAL A 166 17.64 6.21 -1.12
N PRO A 167 16.56 5.66 -1.71
CA PRO A 167 16.53 4.24 -2.04
C PRO A 167 17.70 3.84 -2.95
N SER A 168 18.46 2.82 -2.56
CA SER A 168 19.58 2.29 -3.35
C SER A 168 19.10 1.62 -4.64
N GLN A 169 17.89 1.08 -4.61
CA GLN A 169 17.14 0.62 -5.77
C GLN A 169 15.81 1.35 -5.80
N GLN A 170 15.41 1.83 -6.96
CA GLN A 170 14.10 2.45 -7.07
C GLN A 170 13.03 1.40 -6.76
N PRO A 171 12.14 1.68 -5.81
CA PRO A 171 11.04 0.77 -5.56
C PRO A 171 10.24 0.63 -6.85
N SER A 172 9.92 -0.60 -7.23
CA SER A 172 9.08 -0.82 -8.40
C SER A 172 7.73 -0.12 -8.15
N GLY A 173 7.48 0.94 -8.89
CA GLY A 173 6.12 1.44 -9.03
C GLY A 173 5.28 0.25 -9.52
N GLY A 174 4.06 0.11 -9.00
CA GLY A 174 3.19 -0.97 -9.42
C GLY A 174 3.05 -1.05 -10.94
N PRO A 175 2.40 -2.10 -11.43
CA PRO A 175 2.15 -2.27 -12.85
C PRO A 175 1.49 -1.03 -13.43
N ALA A 176 1.70 -0.81 -14.71
CA ALA A 176 1.02 0.27 -15.42
C ALA A 176 -0.50 0.14 -15.18
N ALA A 177 -1.14 1.28 -14.92
CA ALA A 177 -2.60 1.31 -14.81
C ALA A 177 -3.22 0.63 -16.04
N PRO A 178 -4.18 -0.30 -15.88
CA PRO A 178 -4.84 -0.91 -17.00
C PRO A 178 -5.57 0.15 -17.83
N SER A 179 -5.66 -0.06 -19.13
CA SER A 179 -6.42 0.82 -20.01
C SER A 179 -7.91 0.83 -19.65
N ALA A 180 -8.64 1.86 -20.07
CA ALA A 180 -10.08 1.91 -19.85
C ALA A 180 -10.80 0.71 -20.49
N GLU A 181 -10.31 0.21 -21.64
CA GLU A 181 -10.84 -0.96 -22.31
C GLU A 181 -10.63 -2.24 -21.49
N GLU A 182 -9.47 -2.36 -20.88
CA GLU A 182 -9.17 -3.49 -19.99
C GLU A 182 -10.02 -3.45 -18.74
N MET A 183 -10.17 -2.27 -18.16
CA MET A 183 -11.04 -2.05 -17.01
C MET A 183 -12.48 -2.43 -17.30
N ALA A 184 -12.98 -2.09 -18.50
CA ALA A 184 -14.34 -2.41 -18.90
C ALA A 184 -14.65 -3.92 -18.88
N LYS A 185 -13.65 -4.79 -19.10
CA LYS A 185 -13.80 -6.26 -19.06
C LYS A 185 -14.14 -6.80 -17.67
N TYR A 186 -13.78 -6.06 -16.63
CA TYR A 186 -13.94 -6.47 -15.23
C TYR A 186 -15.07 -5.71 -14.52
N LYS A 187 -15.68 -4.75 -15.21
CA LYS A 187 -16.77 -3.97 -14.66
C LYS A 187 -18.02 -4.83 -14.49
N VAL A 188 -18.56 -4.85 -13.26
CA VAL A 188 -19.78 -5.59 -12.91
C VAL A 188 -20.99 -4.66 -13.03
N ASP A 189 -20.98 -3.56 -12.29
CA ASP A 189 -22.07 -2.60 -12.22
C ASP A 189 -21.57 -1.22 -11.73
N ARG A 190 -22.54 -0.35 -11.44
CA ARG A 190 -22.34 0.92 -10.74
C ARG A 190 -23.39 1.06 -9.66
N GLN A 191 -22.98 1.37 -8.44
CA GLN A 191 -23.86 1.43 -7.29
C GLN A 191 -23.42 2.45 -6.25
N ALA A 192 -24.35 2.86 -5.39
CA ALA A 192 -24.03 3.65 -4.21
C ALA A 192 -23.40 2.76 -3.13
N VAL A 193 -22.18 3.09 -2.72
CA VAL A 193 -21.43 2.35 -1.69
C VAL A 193 -21.32 3.19 -0.44
N LYS A 194 -21.87 2.69 0.66
CA LYS A 194 -21.79 3.32 1.97
C LYS A 194 -20.58 2.75 2.73
N VAL A 195 -19.68 3.65 3.13
CA VAL A 195 -18.53 3.38 4.01
C VAL A 195 -18.49 4.40 5.13
N LYS A 196 -17.55 4.30 6.07
CA LYS A 196 -17.46 5.23 7.21
C LYS A 196 -17.21 6.68 6.76
N ALA A 197 -16.45 6.90 5.68
CA ALA A 197 -16.18 8.23 5.14
C ALA A 197 -17.38 8.89 4.44
N GLY A 198 -18.45 8.11 4.10
CA GLY A 198 -19.62 8.63 3.41
C GLY A 198 -20.28 7.61 2.49
N THR A 199 -21.15 8.11 1.61
CA THR A 199 -21.77 7.32 0.54
C THR A 199 -21.29 7.85 -0.81
N PHE A 200 -20.79 6.96 -1.66
CA PHE A 200 -20.19 7.31 -2.93
C PHE A 200 -20.82 6.49 -4.06
N ASP A 201 -21.12 7.15 -5.16
CA ASP A 201 -21.50 6.49 -6.40
C ASP A 201 -20.21 5.93 -7.03
N ALA A 202 -20.11 4.61 -7.11
CA ALA A 202 -18.89 3.91 -7.46
C ALA A 202 -19.10 2.84 -8.53
N ASP A 203 -18.15 2.75 -9.45
CA ASP A 203 -18.05 1.63 -10.38
C ASP A 203 -17.47 0.42 -9.61
N HIS A 204 -18.15 -0.72 -9.74
CA HIS A 204 -17.76 -2.00 -9.14
C HIS A 204 -17.04 -2.86 -10.18
N TYR A 205 -15.89 -3.34 -9.80
CA TYR A 205 -15.06 -4.22 -10.61
C TYR A 205 -14.80 -5.53 -9.88
N ARG A 206 -14.72 -6.63 -10.63
CA ARG A 206 -14.36 -7.95 -10.10
C ARG A 206 -13.32 -8.59 -10.99
N TYR A 207 -12.23 -9.00 -10.38
CA TYR A 207 -11.15 -9.73 -11.02
C TYR A 207 -10.90 -11.04 -10.29
N THR A 208 -10.86 -12.15 -11.03
CA THR A 208 -10.44 -13.44 -10.51
C THR A 208 -9.09 -13.80 -11.12
N ASP A 209 -8.12 -14.07 -10.25
CA ASP A 209 -6.78 -14.43 -10.70
C ASP A 209 -6.82 -15.79 -11.45
N PRO A 210 -6.41 -15.84 -12.72
CA PRO A 210 -6.37 -17.08 -13.50
C PRO A 210 -5.42 -18.12 -12.93
N LYS A 211 -4.46 -17.72 -12.09
CA LYS A 211 -3.56 -18.65 -11.39
C LYS A 211 -4.17 -19.22 -10.11
N GLY A 212 -5.36 -18.80 -9.74
CA GLY A 212 -6.12 -19.34 -8.63
C GLY A 212 -5.73 -18.80 -7.26
N SER A 213 -5.11 -17.62 -7.14
CA SER A 213 -4.83 -17.01 -5.83
C SER A 213 -6.12 -16.53 -5.13
N GLY A 214 -7.10 -16.04 -5.90
CA GLY A 214 -8.36 -15.56 -5.35
C GLY A 214 -9.12 -14.62 -6.26
N THR A 215 -10.08 -13.91 -5.66
CA THR A 215 -10.90 -12.90 -6.35
C THR A 215 -10.78 -11.56 -5.62
N THR A 216 -10.56 -10.49 -6.37
CA THR A 216 -10.58 -9.11 -5.87
C THR A 216 -11.82 -8.40 -6.40
N GLU A 217 -12.53 -7.75 -5.50
CA GLU A 217 -13.60 -6.81 -5.83
C GLU A 217 -13.20 -5.40 -5.40
N SER A 218 -13.46 -4.39 -6.22
CA SER A 218 -13.11 -3.00 -5.92
C SER A 218 -14.21 -2.05 -6.36
N TRP A 219 -14.51 -1.09 -5.53
CA TRP A 219 -15.45 0.00 -5.79
C TRP A 219 -14.68 1.30 -5.92
N VAL A 220 -14.81 1.94 -7.05
CA VAL A 220 -14.00 3.08 -7.48
C VAL A 220 -14.88 4.27 -7.79
N SER A 221 -14.59 5.43 -7.22
CA SER A 221 -15.32 6.68 -7.42
C SER A 221 -14.41 7.85 -7.73
N GLN A 222 -14.74 8.63 -8.74
CA GLN A 222 -14.03 9.86 -9.08
C GLN A 222 -14.13 10.94 -7.99
N ALA A 223 -15.12 10.83 -7.09
CA ALA A 223 -15.31 11.75 -5.98
C ALA A 223 -14.32 11.53 -4.82
N VAL A 224 -13.58 10.41 -4.82
CA VAL A 224 -12.65 10.04 -3.76
C VAL A 224 -11.20 10.31 -4.21
N PRO A 225 -10.39 11.04 -3.40
CA PRO A 225 -8.95 11.12 -3.66
C PRO A 225 -8.33 9.72 -3.68
N GLY A 226 -7.60 9.39 -4.76
CA GLY A 226 -7.08 8.04 -4.97
C GLY A 226 -8.11 7.01 -5.40
N TYR A 227 -9.33 7.43 -5.68
CA TYR A 227 -10.44 6.70 -6.34
C TYR A 227 -11.06 5.55 -5.54
N VAL A 228 -10.34 4.83 -4.69
CA VAL A 228 -10.82 3.60 -4.04
C VAL A 228 -11.74 3.92 -2.87
N VAL A 229 -12.97 3.40 -2.91
CA VAL A 229 -13.97 3.49 -1.82
C VAL A 229 -13.91 2.25 -0.95
N LYS A 230 -13.85 1.08 -1.58
CA LYS A 230 -13.85 -0.22 -0.91
C LYS A 230 -13.13 -1.25 -1.77
N THR A 231 -12.49 -2.21 -1.11
CA THR A 231 -11.92 -3.38 -1.77
C THR A 231 -12.16 -4.63 -0.92
N ILE A 232 -12.37 -5.78 -1.57
CA ILE A 232 -12.49 -7.08 -0.93
C ILE A 232 -11.61 -8.05 -1.70
N PHE A 233 -10.73 -8.74 -0.99
CA PHE A 233 -10.02 -9.88 -1.52
C PHE A 233 -10.55 -11.16 -0.87
N THR A 234 -10.84 -12.18 -1.66
CA THR A 234 -11.27 -13.50 -1.20
C THR A 234 -10.26 -14.52 -1.68
N ALA A 235 -9.53 -15.14 -0.76
CA ALA A 235 -8.56 -16.18 -1.08
C ALA A 235 -9.25 -17.41 -1.66
N ALA A 236 -8.66 -18.06 -2.68
CA ALA A 236 -9.26 -19.22 -3.33
C ALA A 236 -9.24 -20.46 -2.44
N LYS A 237 -8.19 -20.65 -1.64
CA LYS A 237 -7.92 -21.86 -0.87
C LYS A 237 -8.84 -22.02 0.34
N ASP A 238 -8.86 -21.05 1.22
CA ASP A 238 -9.54 -21.10 2.53
C ASP A 238 -10.75 -20.19 2.61
N LYS A 239 -11.02 -19.43 1.55
CA LYS A 239 -12.11 -18.43 1.47
C LYS A 239 -11.99 -17.32 2.51
N GLU A 240 -10.82 -17.14 3.11
CA GLU A 240 -10.57 -15.99 3.94
C GLU A 240 -10.77 -14.71 3.12
N THR A 241 -11.43 -13.72 3.71
CA THR A 241 -11.65 -12.42 3.07
C THR A 241 -10.91 -11.33 3.81
N SER A 242 -10.24 -10.47 3.06
CA SER A 242 -9.71 -9.19 3.55
C SER A 242 -10.55 -8.07 2.96
N THR A 243 -11.05 -7.17 3.80
CA THR A 243 -11.86 -6.02 3.40
C THR A 243 -11.15 -4.73 3.76
N GLY A 244 -10.93 -3.86 2.78
CA GLY A 244 -10.45 -2.50 2.97
C GLY A 244 -11.57 -1.50 2.69
N GLU A 245 -11.86 -0.61 3.62
CA GLU A 245 -12.90 0.42 3.49
C GLU A 245 -12.33 1.81 3.75
N LEU A 246 -12.74 2.77 2.91
CA LEU A 246 -12.42 4.18 3.13
C LEU A 246 -13.12 4.66 4.41
N THR A 247 -12.33 5.06 5.40
CA THR A 247 -12.87 5.50 6.69
C THR A 247 -12.81 7.00 6.89
N GLN A 248 -11.89 7.69 6.17
CA GLN A 248 -11.74 9.14 6.29
C GLN A 248 -11.16 9.74 5.00
N ILE A 249 -11.62 10.94 4.67
CA ILE A 249 -11.00 11.86 3.70
C ILE A 249 -10.52 13.07 4.49
N GLU A 250 -9.24 13.40 4.35
CA GLU A 250 -8.58 14.45 5.13
C GLU A 250 -8.26 15.66 4.26
N SER A 251 -8.20 16.83 4.91
CA SER A 251 -7.81 18.10 4.31
C SER A 251 -6.83 18.82 5.22
N GLY A 252 -5.89 19.55 4.64
CA GLY A 252 -4.90 20.31 5.40
C GLY A 252 -3.87 19.42 6.10
N VAL A 253 -3.59 18.22 5.58
CA VAL A 253 -2.61 17.28 6.14
C VAL A 253 -1.21 17.90 6.11
N PRO A 254 -0.59 18.21 7.29
CA PRO A 254 0.72 18.84 7.35
C PRO A 254 1.85 17.81 7.25
N SER A 255 3.07 18.24 6.91
CA SER A 255 4.26 17.41 7.19
C SER A 255 4.46 17.28 8.70
N VAL A 256 4.77 16.09 9.18
CA VAL A 256 5.11 15.79 10.58
C VAL A 256 6.56 15.33 10.76
N LEU A 257 7.26 15.09 9.64
CA LEU A 257 8.69 14.76 9.63
C LEU A 257 9.55 15.95 9.17
N GLY A 258 8.98 17.15 9.06
CA GLY A 258 9.70 18.36 8.64
C GLY A 258 10.24 18.25 7.21
N SER A 259 9.46 17.67 6.29
CA SER A 259 9.93 17.36 4.93
C SER A 259 10.09 18.58 4.04
N PHE A 260 9.45 19.71 4.37
CA PHE A 260 9.53 20.99 3.64
C PHE A 260 9.14 22.16 4.53
#